data_3aaf41de7630152298cb7054de1751bd
#
_entry.id   3aaf41de7630152298cb7054de1751bd
#
_cell.length_a   1.000
_cell.length_b   1.000
_cell.length_c   1.000
_cell.angle_alpha   90.00
_cell.angle_beta   90.00
_cell.angle_gamma   90.00
#
_symmetry.space_group_name_H-M   'P 1'
#
loop_
_entity.id
_entity.type
_entity.pdbx_description
1 polymer ?
#
loop_
_entity_poly.entity_id
_entity_poly.type
_entity_poly.pdbx_seq_one_letter_code
_entity_poly.pdbx_strand_id
1 'polypeptide(L)'
;MTNPTDNPMVEPLIREFIARNILLSDTGFPHSDDVSFLQEGIIDSLGVMELVEFVQETFGVKVEQSEVTPEHFDSVTRLAAFVRRKAAAAESSAS
;
A
#
# COMPACT_ATOMS: atom_id res chain seq x y z
N MET A 1 14.58 -8.17 -15.28
CA MET A 1 14.30 -7.16 -14.26
C MET A 1 12.80 -7.11 -14.00
N THR A 2 12.39 -7.18 -12.76
CA THR A 2 10.97 -7.22 -12.43
C THR A 2 10.37 -5.83 -12.46
N ASN A 3 9.30 -5.70 -13.22
CA ASN A 3 8.51 -4.49 -13.35
C ASN A 3 7.64 -4.32 -12.10
N PRO A 4 7.40 -3.10 -11.59
CA PRO A 4 6.52 -2.91 -10.43
C PRO A 4 5.14 -3.54 -10.58
N THR A 5 4.59 -3.60 -11.81
CA THR A 5 3.28 -4.21 -12.03
C THR A 5 3.28 -5.72 -11.78
N ASP A 6 4.44 -6.36 -11.92
CA ASP A 6 4.59 -7.79 -11.72
C ASP A 6 5.34 -8.13 -10.44
N ASN A 7 5.61 -7.12 -9.61
CA ASN A 7 6.42 -7.30 -8.42
C ASN A 7 5.67 -8.11 -7.37
N PRO A 8 6.14 -9.34 -7.03
CA PRO A 8 5.48 -10.16 -6.01
C PRO A 8 5.71 -9.65 -4.60
N MET A 9 6.58 -8.66 -4.44
CA MET A 9 6.94 -8.12 -3.13
C MET A 9 6.04 -6.96 -2.69
N VAL A 10 5.04 -6.58 -3.49
CA VAL A 10 4.19 -5.44 -3.12
C VAL A 10 3.47 -5.70 -1.81
N GLU A 11 2.76 -6.82 -1.70
CA GLU A 11 2.04 -7.16 -0.47
C GLU A 11 2.98 -7.33 0.73
N PRO A 12 4.07 -8.11 0.61
CA PRO A 12 5.00 -8.25 1.73
C PRO A 12 5.60 -6.94 2.21
N LEU A 13 5.94 -6.03 1.30
CA LEU A 13 6.51 -4.74 1.66
C LEU A 13 5.47 -3.86 2.39
N ILE A 14 4.23 -3.90 1.94
CA ILE A 14 3.16 -3.16 2.61
C ILE A 14 2.95 -3.72 4.03
N ARG A 15 2.86 -5.04 4.16
CA ARG A 15 2.69 -5.67 5.46
C ARG A 15 3.82 -5.32 6.41
N GLU A 16 5.04 -5.37 5.93
CA GLU A 16 6.21 -5.05 6.74
C GLU A 16 6.19 -3.60 7.21
N PHE A 17 5.86 -2.68 6.32
CA PHE A 17 5.78 -1.27 6.69
C PHE A 17 4.75 -1.04 7.78
N ILE A 18 3.55 -1.60 7.63
CA ILE A 18 2.48 -1.44 8.62
C ILE A 18 2.90 -2.03 9.96
N ALA A 19 3.47 -3.23 9.93
CA ALA A 19 3.88 -3.90 11.16
C ALA A 19 4.94 -3.11 11.90
N ARG A 20 5.93 -2.60 11.20
CA ARG A 20 7.07 -1.91 11.83
C ARG A 20 6.77 -0.48 12.22
N ASN A 21 5.99 0.24 11.41
CA ASN A 21 5.87 1.68 11.58
C ASN A 21 4.52 2.11 12.15
N ILE A 22 3.50 1.30 12.00
CA ILE A 22 2.15 1.63 12.50
C ILE A 22 1.80 0.78 13.71
N LEU A 23 1.95 -0.53 13.61
CA LEU A 23 1.62 -1.45 14.70
C LEU A 23 2.77 -1.61 15.70
N LEU A 24 3.99 -1.25 15.31
CA LEU A 24 5.20 -1.41 16.10
C LEU A 24 5.35 -2.85 16.60
N SER A 25 5.11 -3.79 15.70
CA SER A 25 5.14 -5.22 16.00
C SER A 25 6.45 -5.86 15.57
N ASP A 26 7.04 -6.67 16.44
CA ASP A 26 8.25 -7.42 16.13
C ASP A 26 7.96 -8.71 15.40
N THR A 27 6.71 -9.16 15.40
CA THR A 27 6.34 -10.46 14.86
C THR A 27 5.68 -10.37 13.48
N GLY A 28 5.60 -9.18 12.92
CA GLY A 28 5.04 -8.96 11.59
C GLY A 28 3.58 -8.56 11.63
N PHE A 29 2.94 -8.61 10.47
CA PHE A 29 1.56 -8.19 10.30
C PHE A 29 0.64 -9.37 10.67
N PRO A 30 -0.15 -9.27 11.75
CA PRO A 30 -0.92 -10.42 12.25
C PRO A 30 -2.29 -10.61 11.61
N HIS A 31 -2.59 -9.89 10.55
CA HIS A 31 -3.90 -9.94 9.90
C HIS A 31 -3.79 -10.48 8.49
N SER A 32 -4.93 -10.91 7.90
CA SER A 32 -4.94 -11.29 6.51
C SER A 32 -4.90 -10.04 5.62
N ASP A 33 -4.52 -10.21 4.36
CA ASP A 33 -4.40 -9.09 3.42
C ASP A 33 -5.74 -8.44 3.09
N ASP A 34 -6.84 -9.15 3.27
CA ASP A 34 -8.18 -8.67 2.94
C ASP A 34 -8.88 -7.93 4.07
N VAL A 35 -8.27 -7.89 5.24
CA VAL A 35 -8.85 -7.25 6.41
C VAL A 35 -8.95 -5.74 6.20
N SER A 36 -10.10 -5.17 6.55
CA SER A 36 -10.30 -3.73 6.48
C SER A 36 -9.56 -3.03 7.60
N PHE A 37 -8.68 -2.11 7.25
CA PHE A 37 -7.93 -1.35 8.25
C PHE A 37 -8.85 -0.51 9.12
N LEU A 38 -9.89 0.09 8.54
CA LEU A 38 -10.84 0.91 9.28
C LEU A 38 -11.71 0.09 10.20
N GLN A 39 -12.24 -1.03 9.71
CA GLN A 39 -13.13 -1.86 10.51
C GLN A 39 -12.43 -2.50 11.70
N GLU A 40 -11.17 -2.89 11.51
CA GLU A 40 -10.41 -3.54 12.56
C GLU A 40 -9.60 -2.55 13.40
N GLY A 41 -9.67 -1.27 13.07
CA GLY A 41 -8.95 -0.25 13.80
C GLY A 41 -7.43 -0.37 13.69
N ILE A 42 -6.96 -0.95 12.60
CA ILE A 42 -5.53 -1.17 12.39
C ILE A 42 -4.83 0.14 12.05
N ILE A 43 -5.44 0.96 11.20
CA ILE A 43 -4.85 2.20 10.71
C ILE A 43 -5.88 3.33 10.82
N ASP A 44 -5.46 4.46 11.35
CA ASP A 44 -6.29 5.68 11.42
C ASP A 44 -5.90 6.64 10.27
N SER A 45 -6.49 7.82 10.29
CA SER A 45 -6.25 8.82 9.23
C SER A 45 -4.78 9.21 9.12
N LEU A 46 -4.08 9.27 10.25
CA LEU A 46 -2.67 9.60 10.25
C LEU A 46 -1.85 8.49 9.63
N GLY A 47 -2.20 7.24 9.97
CA GLY A 47 -1.54 6.07 9.39
C GLY A 47 -1.75 5.97 7.88
N VAL A 48 -2.92 6.39 7.39
CA VAL A 48 -3.18 6.42 5.95
C VAL A 48 -2.20 7.37 5.25
N MET A 49 -1.94 8.52 5.84
CA MET A 49 -0.98 9.47 5.26
C MET A 49 0.43 8.89 5.23
N GLU A 50 0.80 8.13 6.26
CA GLU A 50 2.10 7.45 6.27
C GLU A 50 2.17 6.41 5.16
N LEU A 51 1.07 5.70 4.92
CA LEU A 51 1.01 4.74 3.82
C LEU A 51 1.17 5.41 2.47
N VAL A 52 0.56 6.57 2.28
CA VAL A 52 0.69 7.33 1.03
C VAL A 52 2.16 7.65 0.77
N GLU A 53 2.86 8.18 1.76
CA GLU A 53 4.27 8.49 1.62
C GLU A 53 5.10 7.25 1.34
N PHE A 54 4.82 6.16 2.04
CA PHE A 54 5.53 4.91 1.84
C PHE A 54 5.39 4.40 0.41
N VAL A 55 4.17 4.40 -0.11
CA VAL A 55 3.89 3.88 -1.46
C VAL A 55 4.60 4.72 -2.50
N GLN A 56 4.58 6.04 -2.34
CA GLN A 56 5.24 6.93 -3.29
C GLN A 56 6.74 6.74 -3.29
N GLU A 57 7.34 6.62 -2.13
CA GLU A 57 8.79 6.46 -2.01
C GLU A 57 9.25 5.08 -2.42
N THR A 58 8.53 4.05 -2.02
CA THR A 58 8.95 2.67 -2.24
C THR A 58 8.70 2.19 -3.65
N PHE A 59 7.55 2.53 -4.20
CA PHE A 59 7.15 2.01 -5.52
C PHE A 59 7.25 3.05 -6.63
N GLY A 60 7.59 4.28 -6.30
CA GLY A 60 7.79 5.33 -7.30
C GLY A 60 6.53 5.75 -8.03
N VAL A 61 5.38 5.59 -7.39
CA VAL A 61 4.10 6.00 -7.96
C VAL A 61 3.67 7.32 -7.34
N LYS A 62 2.83 8.06 -8.05
CA LYS A 62 2.28 9.31 -7.54
C LYS A 62 0.84 9.08 -7.11
N VAL A 63 0.52 9.44 -5.88
CA VAL A 63 -0.83 9.28 -5.32
C VAL A 63 -1.50 10.64 -5.27
N GLU A 64 -2.64 10.77 -5.96
CA GLU A 64 -3.42 12.00 -5.92
C GLU A 64 -4.31 11.99 -4.67
N GLN A 65 -4.64 13.18 -4.16
CA GLN A 65 -5.47 13.27 -2.97
C GLN A 65 -6.82 12.59 -3.16
N SER A 66 -7.40 12.70 -4.34
CA SER A 66 -8.68 12.06 -4.65
C SER A 66 -8.62 10.53 -4.65
N GLU A 67 -7.42 9.97 -4.70
CA GLU A 67 -7.22 8.53 -4.70
C GLU A 67 -7.06 7.96 -3.28
N VAL A 68 -6.93 8.81 -2.28
CA VAL A 68 -6.79 8.37 -0.90
C VAL A 68 -8.17 8.07 -0.33
N THR A 69 -8.69 6.90 -0.65
CA THR A 69 -10.03 6.47 -0.28
C THR A 69 -9.98 5.04 0.25
N PRO A 70 -11.00 4.61 1.00
CA PRO A 70 -11.05 3.22 1.47
C PRO A 70 -11.01 2.20 0.33
N GLU A 71 -11.52 2.57 -0.85
CA GLU A 71 -11.47 1.69 -2.01
C GLU A 71 -10.04 1.25 -2.33
N HIS A 72 -9.07 2.14 -2.14
CA HIS A 72 -7.67 1.88 -2.49
C HIS A 72 -6.78 1.63 -1.27
N PHE A 73 -7.12 2.14 -0.11
CA PHE A 73 -6.23 2.16 1.05
C PHE A 73 -6.76 1.41 2.27
N ASP A 74 -7.82 0.63 2.14
CA ASP A 74 -8.45 -0.01 3.30
C ASP A 74 -8.00 -1.44 3.57
N SER A 75 -7.11 -2.00 2.77
CA SER A 75 -6.52 -3.32 3.03
C SER A 75 -5.22 -3.47 2.26
N VAL A 76 -4.44 -4.47 2.64
CA VAL A 76 -3.21 -4.79 1.90
C VAL A 76 -3.54 -5.15 0.46
N THR A 77 -4.56 -5.97 0.26
CA THR A 77 -4.99 -6.39 -1.08
C THR A 77 -5.38 -5.20 -1.95
N ARG A 78 -6.19 -4.30 -1.41
CA ARG A 78 -6.65 -3.12 -2.17
C ARG A 78 -5.49 -2.19 -2.48
N LEU A 79 -4.61 -1.96 -1.52
CA LEU A 79 -3.47 -1.09 -1.72
C LEU A 79 -2.51 -1.66 -2.75
N ALA A 80 -2.25 -2.96 -2.69
CA ALA A 80 -1.36 -3.61 -3.66
C ALA A 80 -1.93 -3.50 -5.08
N ALA A 81 -3.24 -3.72 -5.23
CA ALA A 81 -3.88 -3.58 -6.54
C ALA A 81 -3.77 -2.15 -7.07
N PHE A 82 -3.95 -1.18 -6.19
CA PHE A 82 -3.83 0.24 -6.55
C PHE A 82 -2.39 0.56 -7.00
N VAL A 83 -1.40 0.11 -6.23
CA VAL A 83 0.01 0.33 -6.57
C VAL A 83 0.32 -0.26 -7.95
N ARG A 84 -0.14 -1.47 -8.22
CA ARG A 84 0.12 -2.12 -9.50
C ARG A 84 -0.52 -1.38 -10.67
N ARG A 85 -1.74 -0.86 -10.48
CA ARG A 85 -2.41 -0.07 -11.52
C ARG A 85 -1.68 1.26 -11.78
N LYS A 86 -1.22 1.91 -10.73
CA LYS A 86 -0.50 3.17 -10.87
C LYS A 86 0.84 2.95 -11.58
N ALA A 87 1.52 1.87 -11.25
CA ALA A 87 2.78 1.53 -11.89
C ALA A 87 2.57 1.23 -13.38
N ALA A 88 1.52 0.50 -13.71
CA ALA A 88 1.19 0.20 -15.10
C ALA A 88 0.85 1.47 -15.89
N ALA A 89 0.09 2.37 -15.28
CA ALA A 89 -0.26 3.64 -15.91
C ALA A 89 0.97 4.51 -16.16
N ALA A 90 1.90 4.52 -15.20
CA ALA A 90 3.15 5.28 -15.34
C ALA A 90 4.00 4.75 -16.48
N GLU A 91 4.06 3.43 -16.63
CA GLU A 91 4.78 2.80 -17.72
C GLU A 91 4.16 3.14 -19.08
N SER A 92 2.84 3.09 -19.16
CA SER A 92 2.12 3.45 -20.38
C SER A 92 2.35 4.91 -20.75
N SER A 93 2.41 5.78 -19.75
CA SER A 93 2.63 7.21 -19.96
C SER A 93 4.06 7.53 -20.38
N ALA A 94 4.99 6.70 -19.99
CA ALA A 94 6.41 6.92 -20.27
C ALA A 94 6.80 6.59 -21.70
N SER A 95 5.97 5.87 -22.43
CA SER A 95 6.27 5.45 -23.80
C SER A 95 6.10 6.55 -24.85
#